data_e01fabc53a923ed3ed3b90414396ccbc
#
_entry.id   e01fabc53a923ed3ed3b90414396ccbc
#
_cell.length_a   1.000
_cell.length_b   1.000
_cell.length_c   1.000
_cell.angle_alpha   90.00
_cell.angle_beta   90.00
_cell.angle_gamma   90.00
#
_symmetry.space_group_name_H-M   'P 1'
#
loop_
_entity.id
_entity.type
_entity.pdbx_description
1 polymer ?
#
loop_
_entity_poly.entity_id
_entity_poly.type
_entity_poly.pdbx_seq_one_letter_code
_entity_poly.pdbx_strand_id
1 'polypeptide(L)'
;SDYQKEFGIVTQRIEAAEIHAKKRPADWQPEFEDIVVTTNTMSKDDWRHLMVFSWITMLLHSLKLGYFILGYLFNRLGCRHSELISCISEARFDQDACPIWSDQVAALYNQADKFFDGEGRGVFLPEHGDIYWDVEEACFLNLSADLDSFYSETLDICRSFLQSSGKTFDNDELSQVVDYQQMRIPTMMLPEKSAKLFSLNIPEYFQKLFGPNPVPLKASPQQLT
;
A
#
# COMPACT_ATOMS: atom_id res chain seq x y z
N SER A 1 -20.78 20.21 20.58
CA SER A 1 -22.18 19.78 20.46
C SER A 1 -22.48 18.70 21.50
N ASP A 2 -23.75 18.46 21.83
CA ASP A 2 -24.13 17.37 22.77
C ASP A 2 -23.72 16.02 22.21
N TYR A 3 -23.79 15.84 20.90
CA TYR A 3 -23.31 14.66 20.21
C TYR A 3 -21.79 14.39 20.46
N GLN A 4 -20.95 15.43 20.40
CA GLN A 4 -19.52 15.26 20.72
C GLN A 4 -19.30 14.78 22.14
N LYS A 5 -20.08 15.28 23.11
CA LYS A 5 -19.99 14.85 24.51
C LYS A 5 -20.47 13.41 24.70
N GLU A 6 -21.59 13.05 24.07
CA GLU A 6 -22.18 11.71 24.14
C GLU A 6 -21.23 10.64 23.62
N PHE A 7 -20.58 10.86 22.50
CA PHE A 7 -19.66 9.91 21.87
C PHE A 7 -18.18 10.12 22.21
N GLY A 8 -17.85 11.08 23.08
CA GLY A 8 -16.48 11.40 23.47
C GLY A 8 -15.60 11.79 22.29
N ILE A 9 -16.17 12.49 21.28
CA ILE A 9 -15.46 12.87 20.07
C ILE A 9 -14.42 13.93 20.39
N VAL A 10 -13.16 13.61 20.11
CA VAL A 10 -12.04 14.55 20.13
C VAL A 10 -11.59 14.82 18.71
N THR A 11 -11.46 16.10 18.38
CA THR A 11 -10.96 16.52 17.09
C THR A 11 -9.59 17.16 17.22
N GLN A 12 -8.77 16.99 16.20
CA GLN A 12 -7.52 17.71 16.00
C GLN A 12 -7.70 18.67 14.81
N ARG A 13 -7.37 19.93 15.06
CA ARG A 13 -7.35 20.95 14.00
C ARG A 13 -6.03 20.85 13.24
N ILE A 14 -6.13 20.67 11.94
CA ILE A 14 -4.98 20.58 11.04
C ILE A 14 -5.10 21.62 9.92
N GLU A 15 -3.97 22.01 9.37
CA GLU A 15 -3.97 22.83 8.15
C GLU A 15 -4.35 21.98 6.95
N ALA A 16 -5.33 22.41 6.18
CA ALA A 16 -5.71 21.74 4.95
C ALA A 16 -4.66 22.04 3.86
N ALA A 17 -3.93 21.01 3.46
CA ALA A 17 -3.03 21.09 2.32
C ALA A 17 -3.80 20.79 1.04
N GLU A 18 -3.60 21.59 0.01
CA GLU A 18 -4.08 21.27 -1.33
C GLU A 18 -3.19 20.19 -1.94
N ILE A 19 -3.73 19.00 -2.08
CA ILE A 19 -3.02 17.89 -2.72
C ILE A 19 -2.80 18.21 -4.20
N HIS A 20 -1.61 17.87 -4.72
CA HIS A 20 -1.11 18.17 -6.06
C HIS A 20 -0.92 19.67 -6.32
N ALA A 21 -0.86 20.48 -5.27
CA ALA A 21 -0.53 21.89 -5.36
C ALA A 21 0.84 22.21 -4.75
N LYS A 22 1.44 23.32 -5.17
CA LYS A 22 2.66 23.84 -4.57
C LYS A 22 2.41 24.37 -3.17
N LYS A 23 3.48 24.58 -2.41
CA LYS A 23 3.38 25.30 -1.13
C LYS A 23 2.66 26.61 -1.31
N ARG A 24 1.68 26.84 -0.45
CA ARG A 24 0.91 28.09 -0.42
C ARG A 24 1.84 29.28 -0.20
N PRO A 25 1.63 30.40 -0.94
CA PRO A 25 2.31 31.65 -0.66
C PRO A 25 2.08 32.13 0.79
N ALA A 26 3.11 32.71 1.41
CA ALA A 26 3.06 33.09 2.83
C ALA A 26 2.01 34.20 3.15
N ASP A 27 1.56 34.95 2.16
CA ASP A 27 0.53 35.99 2.28
C ASP A 27 -0.90 35.47 2.11
N TRP A 28 -1.08 34.17 1.78
CA TRP A 28 -2.40 33.54 1.68
C TRP A 28 -2.87 33.07 3.05
N GLN A 29 -4.17 33.18 3.30
CA GLN A 29 -4.79 32.71 4.52
C GLN A 29 -4.81 31.15 4.52
N PRO A 30 -4.38 30.51 5.63
CA PRO A 30 -4.49 29.07 5.76
C PRO A 30 -5.94 28.65 5.94
N GLU A 31 -6.30 27.55 5.29
CA GLU A 31 -7.54 26.83 5.57
C GLU A 31 -7.26 25.72 6.61
N PHE A 32 -8.25 25.42 7.43
CA PHE A 32 -8.13 24.40 8.48
C PHE A 32 -9.32 23.46 8.44
N GLU A 33 -9.08 22.22 8.80
CA GLU A 33 -10.12 21.22 9.03
C GLU A 33 -9.97 20.61 10.42
N ASP A 34 -11.09 20.20 11.02
CA ASP A 34 -11.11 19.47 12.29
C ASP A 34 -11.37 17.99 12.00
N ILE A 35 -10.34 17.15 12.18
CA ILE A 35 -10.45 15.70 12.00
C ILE A 35 -10.75 15.01 13.34
N VAL A 36 -11.61 14.00 13.31
CA VAL A 36 -11.87 13.16 14.49
C VAL A 36 -10.69 12.23 14.70
N VAL A 37 -10.05 12.29 15.87
CA VAL A 37 -8.87 11.49 16.20
C VAL A 37 -9.10 10.47 17.31
N THR A 38 -10.09 10.69 18.19
CA THR A 38 -10.54 9.70 19.19
C THR A 38 -12.03 9.79 19.45
N THR A 39 -12.59 8.70 19.97
CA THR A 39 -13.96 8.63 20.48
C THR A 39 -13.99 7.77 21.73
N ASN A 40 -15.17 7.59 22.37
CA ASN A 40 -15.33 6.64 23.48
C ASN A 40 -14.93 5.19 23.15
N THR A 41 -14.93 4.82 21.84
CA THR A 41 -14.67 3.45 21.36
C THR A 41 -13.44 3.35 20.44
N MET A 42 -12.77 4.45 20.16
CA MET A 42 -11.58 4.51 19.32
C MET A 42 -10.49 5.32 20.04
N SER A 43 -9.46 4.65 20.50
CA SER A 43 -8.29 5.28 21.09
C SER A 43 -7.41 5.99 20.06
N LYS A 44 -6.42 6.76 20.53
CA LYS A 44 -5.40 7.36 19.67
C LYS A 44 -4.62 6.29 18.87
N ASP A 45 -4.28 5.18 19.54
CA ASP A 45 -3.53 4.10 18.91
C ASP A 45 -4.39 3.35 17.88
N ASP A 46 -5.68 3.13 18.15
CA ASP A 46 -6.61 2.58 17.16
C ASP A 46 -6.67 3.45 15.89
N TRP A 47 -6.77 4.78 16.10
CA TRP A 47 -6.78 5.73 14.99
C TRP A 47 -5.49 5.67 14.15
N ARG A 48 -4.31 5.64 14.81
CA ARG A 48 -3.00 5.50 14.12
C ARG A 48 -2.94 4.23 13.28
N HIS A 49 -3.32 3.10 13.87
CA HIS A 49 -3.37 1.81 13.18
C HIS A 49 -4.33 1.86 11.98
N LEU A 50 -5.51 2.43 12.17
CA LEU A 50 -6.50 2.57 11.11
C LEU A 50 -5.96 3.41 9.94
N MET A 51 -5.27 4.50 10.21
CA MET A 51 -4.68 5.35 9.17
C MET A 51 -3.59 4.60 8.40
N VAL A 52 -2.65 3.95 9.08
CA VAL A 52 -1.59 3.18 8.41
C VAL A 52 -2.18 2.02 7.61
N PHE A 53 -3.14 1.28 8.18
CA PHE A 53 -3.86 0.23 7.45
C PHE A 53 -4.55 0.76 6.20
N SER A 54 -5.18 1.93 6.29
CA SER A 54 -5.87 2.59 5.17
C SER A 54 -4.88 2.97 4.06
N TRP A 55 -3.78 3.63 4.40
CA TRP A 55 -2.75 4.02 3.43
C TRP A 55 -2.10 2.81 2.74
N ILE A 56 -1.80 1.73 3.49
CA ILE A 56 -1.29 0.49 2.88
C ILE A 56 -2.35 -0.17 2.00
N THR A 57 -3.63 -0.09 2.37
CA THR A 57 -4.72 -0.58 1.51
C THR A 57 -4.79 0.22 0.21
N MET A 58 -4.72 1.54 0.28
CA MET A 58 -4.69 2.41 -0.90
C MET A 58 -3.47 2.11 -1.78
N LEU A 59 -2.29 1.98 -1.17
CA LEU A 59 -1.04 1.65 -1.85
C LEU A 59 -1.11 0.33 -2.61
N LEU A 60 -1.48 -0.76 -1.92
CA LEU A 60 -1.45 -2.10 -2.50
C LEU A 60 -2.62 -2.36 -3.45
N HIS A 61 -3.82 -1.88 -3.11
CA HIS A 61 -5.02 -2.18 -3.89
C HIS A 61 -5.35 -1.09 -4.91
N SER A 62 -5.43 0.19 -4.52
CA SER A 62 -5.90 1.27 -5.38
C SER A 62 -4.79 1.78 -6.32
N LEU A 63 -3.59 2.02 -5.79
CA LEU A 63 -2.39 2.36 -6.57
C LEU A 63 -1.71 1.13 -7.18
N LYS A 64 -2.23 -0.06 -6.87
CA LYS A 64 -1.93 -1.35 -7.54
C LYS A 64 -0.53 -1.92 -7.31
N LEU A 65 0.22 -1.47 -6.32
CA LEU A 65 1.52 -2.08 -6.00
C LEU A 65 1.42 -3.54 -5.52
N GLY A 66 0.25 -4.01 -5.07
CA GLY A 66 0.03 -5.39 -4.63
C GLY A 66 -1.24 -6.04 -5.21
N TYR A 67 -1.89 -5.40 -6.18
CA TYR A 67 -3.23 -5.79 -6.65
C TYR A 67 -3.33 -7.26 -7.11
N PHE A 68 -2.37 -7.70 -7.91
CA PHE A 68 -2.36 -9.08 -8.42
C PHE A 68 -1.91 -10.08 -7.36
N ILE A 69 -1.00 -9.68 -6.46
CA ILE A 69 -0.60 -10.48 -5.29
C ILE A 69 -1.81 -10.72 -4.39
N LEU A 70 -2.54 -9.66 -4.01
CA LEU A 70 -3.76 -9.76 -3.21
C LEU A 70 -4.82 -10.63 -3.89
N GLY A 71 -5.01 -10.46 -5.19
CA GLY A 71 -5.93 -11.26 -5.99
C GLY A 71 -5.56 -12.76 -6.00
N TYR A 72 -4.29 -13.09 -6.15
CA TYR A 72 -3.79 -14.46 -6.09
C TYR A 72 -3.98 -15.06 -4.70
N LEU A 73 -3.55 -14.37 -3.65
CA LEU A 73 -3.68 -14.84 -2.27
C LEU A 73 -5.14 -15.14 -1.91
N PHE A 74 -6.06 -14.28 -2.35
CA PHE A 74 -7.48 -14.49 -2.10
C PHE A 74 -8.05 -15.66 -2.90
N ASN A 75 -7.89 -15.65 -4.22
CA ASN A 75 -8.58 -16.60 -5.10
C ASN A 75 -7.94 -17.99 -5.10
N ARG A 76 -6.62 -18.08 -4.91
CA ARG A 76 -5.87 -19.34 -4.97
C ARG A 76 -5.66 -19.97 -3.61
N LEU A 77 -5.40 -19.15 -2.58
CA LEU A 77 -5.00 -19.61 -1.25
C LEU A 77 -6.04 -19.31 -0.16
N GLY A 78 -7.12 -18.59 -0.50
CA GLY A 78 -8.20 -18.26 0.43
C GLY A 78 -7.77 -17.33 1.57
N CYS A 79 -6.76 -16.47 1.34
CA CYS A 79 -6.33 -15.44 2.28
C CYS A 79 -7.11 -14.15 2.01
N ARG A 80 -7.70 -13.54 3.04
CA ARG A 80 -8.35 -12.24 2.88
C ARG A 80 -7.30 -11.16 2.67
N HIS A 81 -7.60 -10.16 1.85
CA HIS A 81 -6.72 -9.01 1.61
C HIS A 81 -6.31 -8.34 2.93
N SER A 82 -7.27 -8.17 3.85
CA SER A 82 -7.01 -7.58 5.16
C SER A 82 -5.97 -8.33 6.00
N GLU A 83 -5.78 -9.63 5.81
CA GLU A 83 -4.82 -10.43 6.58
C GLU A 83 -3.38 -10.08 6.21
N LEU A 84 -3.06 -9.97 4.91
CA LEU A 84 -1.74 -9.51 4.48
C LEU A 84 -1.54 -8.02 4.79
N ILE A 85 -2.56 -7.18 4.55
CA ILE A 85 -2.50 -5.75 4.85
C ILE A 85 -2.23 -5.50 6.34
N SER A 86 -2.92 -6.23 7.25
CA SER A 86 -2.63 -6.17 8.69
C SER A 86 -1.23 -6.68 9.02
N CYS A 87 -0.77 -7.74 8.35
CA CYS A 87 0.59 -8.24 8.55
C CYS A 87 1.64 -7.15 8.25
N ILE A 88 1.45 -6.40 7.17
CA ILE A 88 2.36 -5.32 6.77
C ILE A 88 2.18 -4.09 7.68
N SER A 89 0.96 -3.61 7.88
CA SER A 89 0.69 -2.40 8.66
C SER A 89 1.11 -2.51 10.13
N GLU A 90 1.09 -3.70 10.69
CA GLU A 90 1.54 -3.99 12.05
C GLU A 90 3.02 -4.45 12.11
N ALA A 91 3.75 -4.37 10.99
CA ALA A 91 5.13 -4.82 10.83
C ALA A 91 5.38 -6.25 11.36
N ARG A 92 4.42 -7.17 11.12
CA ARG A 92 4.51 -8.59 11.52
C ARG A 92 5.30 -9.40 10.50
N PHE A 93 6.52 -8.97 10.22
CA PHE A 93 7.51 -9.60 9.33
C PHE A 93 8.93 -9.37 9.89
N ASP A 94 9.90 -10.04 9.34
CA ASP A 94 11.32 -9.83 9.70
C ASP A 94 11.77 -8.46 9.19
N GLN A 95 11.87 -7.49 10.10
CA GLN A 95 12.18 -6.10 9.76
C GLN A 95 13.64 -5.92 9.31
N ASP A 96 14.56 -6.75 9.81
CA ASP A 96 15.96 -6.71 9.40
C ASP A 96 16.16 -7.28 7.99
N ALA A 97 15.33 -8.27 7.62
CA ALA A 97 15.33 -8.85 6.28
C ALA A 97 14.55 -8.01 5.26
N CYS A 98 13.63 -7.14 5.71
CA CYS A 98 12.76 -6.32 4.87
C CYS A 98 12.86 -4.83 5.27
N PRO A 99 14.05 -4.21 5.15
CA PRO A 99 14.28 -2.83 5.60
C PRO A 99 13.45 -1.80 4.84
N ILE A 100 13.19 -1.97 3.53
CA ILE A 100 12.38 -1.03 2.74
C ILE A 100 10.95 -0.95 3.30
N TRP A 101 10.33 -2.10 3.55
CA TRP A 101 9.02 -2.14 4.17
C TRP A 101 9.02 -1.64 5.61
N SER A 102 10.05 -1.97 6.38
CA SER A 102 10.21 -1.50 7.77
C SER A 102 10.28 0.01 7.84
N ASP A 103 11.14 0.62 7.03
CA ASP A 103 11.29 2.07 6.95
C ASP A 103 10.00 2.75 6.47
N GLN A 104 9.33 2.16 5.48
CA GLN A 104 8.09 2.70 4.95
C GLN A 104 6.95 2.65 5.97
N VAL A 105 6.78 1.55 6.70
CA VAL A 105 5.76 1.44 7.76
C VAL A 105 6.06 2.43 8.89
N ALA A 106 7.33 2.56 9.30
CA ALA A 106 7.74 3.55 10.31
C ALA A 106 7.43 4.99 9.84
N ALA A 107 7.70 5.32 8.58
CA ALA A 107 7.38 6.62 7.99
C ALA A 107 5.87 6.90 8.00
N LEU A 108 5.03 5.89 7.70
CA LEU A 108 3.57 6.01 7.75
C LEU A 108 3.06 6.26 9.18
N TYR A 109 3.61 5.58 10.20
CA TYR A 109 3.28 5.87 11.59
C TYR A 109 3.71 7.27 12.01
N ASN A 110 4.91 7.72 11.62
CA ASN A 110 5.36 9.08 11.84
C ASN A 110 4.43 10.11 11.19
N GLN A 111 3.93 9.81 9.98
CA GLN A 111 2.96 10.68 9.31
C GLN A 111 1.63 10.72 10.04
N ALA A 112 1.15 9.59 10.59
CA ALA A 112 -0.04 9.57 11.44
C ALA A 112 0.14 10.41 12.71
N ASP A 113 1.33 10.38 13.32
CA ASP A 113 1.63 11.19 14.52
C ASP A 113 1.60 12.68 14.23
N LYS A 114 2.03 13.14 13.07
CA LYS A 114 1.97 14.55 12.68
C LYS A 114 0.56 15.13 12.72
N PHE A 115 -0.47 14.34 12.42
CA PHE A 115 -1.86 14.79 12.57
C PHE A 115 -2.20 15.15 14.01
N PHE A 116 -1.66 14.45 15.01
CA PHE A 116 -1.88 14.79 16.42
C PHE A 116 -1.15 16.06 16.85
N ASP A 117 -0.09 16.41 16.14
CA ASP A 117 0.68 17.64 16.35
C ASP A 117 0.07 18.83 15.59
N GLY A 118 -1.03 18.61 14.88
CA GLY A 118 -1.73 19.65 14.11
C GLY A 118 -1.11 19.94 12.74
N GLU A 119 -0.16 19.12 12.29
CA GLU A 119 0.38 19.24 10.94
C GLU A 119 -0.66 18.83 9.89
N GLY A 120 -0.61 19.47 8.74
CA GLY A 120 -1.58 19.27 7.66
C GLY A 120 -1.42 17.91 6.94
N ARG A 121 -2.39 17.66 6.08
CA ARG A 121 -2.38 16.52 5.16
C ARG A 121 -1.28 16.67 4.12
N GLY A 122 -0.86 15.53 3.60
CA GLY A 122 0.04 15.47 2.47
C GLY A 122 1.52 15.50 2.83
N VAL A 123 2.29 14.98 1.92
CA VAL A 123 3.75 14.90 1.99
C VAL A 123 4.31 15.79 0.89
N PHE A 124 5.12 16.77 1.28
CA PHE A 124 5.77 17.64 0.32
C PHE A 124 7.03 16.98 -0.23
N LEU A 125 7.07 16.71 -1.54
CA LEU A 125 8.18 16.07 -2.23
C LEU A 125 8.73 17.01 -3.34
N PRO A 126 9.78 17.78 -3.04
CA PRO A 126 10.40 18.68 -4.03
C PRO A 126 10.89 17.97 -5.29
N GLU A 127 11.45 16.76 -5.11
CA GLU A 127 11.97 15.92 -6.19
C GLU A 127 10.89 15.39 -7.14
N HIS A 128 9.63 15.40 -6.70
CA HIS A 128 8.46 14.95 -7.47
C HIS A 128 7.52 16.11 -7.82
N GLY A 129 8.05 17.20 -8.33
CA GLY A 129 7.27 18.32 -8.88
C GLY A 129 7.08 19.50 -7.94
N ASP A 130 7.72 19.53 -6.78
CA ASP A 130 7.63 20.61 -5.78
C ASP A 130 6.17 20.87 -5.34
N ILE A 131 5.44 19.79 -5.10
CA ILE A 131 4.02 19.77 -4.72
C ILE A 131 3.77 18.85 -3.52
N TYR A 132 2.57 18.98 -2.92
CA TYR A 132 2.06 18.05 -1.93
C TYR A 132 1.43 16.82 -2.59
N TRP A 133 1.77 15.65 -2.09
CA TRP A 133 1.20 14.36 -2.47
C TRP A 133 0.37 13.78 -1.33
N ASP A 134 -0.67 13.00 -1.64
CA ASP A 134 -1.28 12.17 -0.61
C ASP A 134 -0.26 11.19 -0.03
N VAL A 135 -0.48 10.77 1.21
CA VAL A 135 0.49 9.95 1.96
C VAL A 135 0.81 8.64 1.22
N GLU A 136 -0.20 7.97 0.71
CA GLU A 136 -0.05 6.74 -0.07
C GLU A 136 0.61 6.97 -1.43
N GLU A 137 0.40 8.13 -2.06
CA GLU A 137 1.05 8.49 -3.31
C GLU A 137 2.54 8.77 -3.09
N ALA A 138 2.88 9.51 -2.02
CA ALA A 138 4.28 9.72 -1.63
C ALA A 138 4.99 8.39 -1.34
N CYS A 139 4.30 7.47 -0.64
CA CYS A 139 4.76 6.12 -0.41
C CYS A 139 4.99 5.37 -1.74
N PHE A 140 4.05 5.45 -2.68
CA PHE A 140 4.20 4.86 -4.00
C PHE A 140 5.43 5.39 -4.74
N LEU A 141 5.64 6.70 -4.74
CA LEU A 141 6.79 7.33 -5.40
C LEU A 141 8.12 6.84 -4.80
N ASN A 142 8.21 6.79 -3.47
CA ASN A 142 9.39 6.30 -2.77
C ASN A 142 9.70 4.84 -3.10
N LEU A 143 8.70 3.96 -3.03
CA LEU A 143 8.86 2.53 -3.30
C LEU A 143 9.13 2.24 -4.78
N SER A 144 8.62 3.07 -5.68
CA SER A 144 8.84 2.93 -7.13
C SER A 144 10.27 3.29 -7.56
N ALA A 145 11.06 3.88 -6.69
CA ALA A 145 12.46 4.24 -6.98
C ALA A 145 13.35 2.98 -7.13
N ASP A 146 13.03 1.89 -6.43
CA ASP A 146 13.72 0.59 -6.53
C ASP A 146 12.70 -0.56 -6.45
N LEU A 147 12.05 -0.83 -7.56
CA LEU A 147 11.03 -1.88 -7.64
C LEU A 147 11.61 -3.29 -7.46
N ASP A 148 12.86 -3.52 -7.84
CA ASP A 148 13.48 -4.85 -7.72
C ASP A 148 13.65 -5.23 -6.24
N SER A 149 14.25 -4.36 -5.45
CA SER A 149 14.41 -4.56 -4.02
C SER A 149 13.06 -4.60 -3.29
N PHE A 150 12.14 -3.69 -3.63
CA PHE A 150 10.79 -3.66 -3.06
C PHE A 150 10.04 -4.97 -3.28
N TYR A 151 10.03 -5.53 -4.49
CA TYR A 151 9.32 -6.78 -4.76
C TYR A 151 10.04 -8.01 -4.23
N SER A 152 11.37 -7.97 -4.09
CA SER A 152 12.12 -9.02 -3.38
C SER A 152 11.68 -9.12 -1.92
N GLU A 153 11.62 -8.01 -1.18
CA GLU A 153 11.13 -7.98 0.20
C GLU A 153 9.64 -8.35 0.28
N THR A 154 8.82 -7.85 -0.65
CA THR A 154 7.38 -8.19 -0.71
C THR A 154 7.18 -9.70 -0.87
N LEU A 155 7.99 -10.37 -1.69
CA LEU A 155 7.95 -11.82 -1.86
C LEU A 155 8.30 -12.55 -0.54
N ASP A 156 9.30 -12.08 0.18
CA ASP A 156 9.70 -12.68 1.47
C ASP A 156 8.65 -12.46 2.56
N ILE A 157 8.01 -11.29 2.59
CA ILE A 157 6.86 -11.02 3.47
C ILE A 157 5.70 -11.96 3.13
N CYS A 158 5.37 -12.15 1.86
CA CYS A 158 4.31 -13.06 1.44
C CYS A 158 4.61 -14.52 1.84
N ARG A 159 5.85 -14.97 1.70
CA ARG A 159 6.30 -16.31 2.13
C ARG A 159 6.12 -16.50 3.63
N SER A 160 6.64 -15.58 4.42
CA SER A 160 6.54 -15.60 5.89
C SER A 160 5.10 -15.54 6.38
N PHE A 161 4.27 -14.70 5.76
CA PHE A 161 2.85 -14.59 6.03
C PHE A 161 2.11 -15.91 5.75
N LEU A 162 2.36 -16.54 4.60
CA LEU A 162 1.70 -17.80 4.23
C LEU A 162 2.14 -18.96 5.14
N GLN A 163 3.43 -19.01 5.48
CA GLN A 163 3.96 -20.02 6.41
C GLN A 163 3.35 -19.87 7.81
N SER A 164 3.31 -18.64 8.35
CA SER A 164 2.73 -18.36 9.67
C SER A 164 1.21 -18.61 9.72
N SER A 165 0.53 -18.46 8.59
CA SER A 165 -0.90 -18.73 8.43
C SER A 165 -1.20 -20.23 8.16
N GLY A 166 -0.19 -21.10 8.15
CA GLY A 166 -0.34 -22.55 7.90
C GLY A 166 -0.83 -22.88 6.49
N LYS A 167 -0.59 -22.00 5.52
CA LYS A 167 -1.02 -22.22 4.13
C LYS A 167 0.00 -23.04 3.35
N THR A 168 -0.48 -24.00 2.59
CA THR A 168 0.35 -24.71 1.61
C THR A 168 0.35 -23.92 0.31
N PHE A 169 1.53 -23.60 -0.21
CA PHE A 169 1.69 -22.83 -1.45
C PHE A 169 2.93 -23.32 -2.22
N ASP A 170 2.97 -23.00 -3.50
CA ASP A 170 4.11 -23.25 -4.37
C ASP A 170 4.95 -21.96 -4.46
N ASN A 171 6.25 -22.07 -4.15
CA ASN A 171 7.17 -20.93 -4.17
C ASN A 171 7.43 -20.39 -5.59
N ASP A 172 7.46 -21.25 -6.61
CA ASP A 172 7.65 -20.83 -8.00
C ASP A 172 6.39 -20.10 -8.49
N GLU A 173 5.21 -20.64 -8.18
CA GLU A 173 3.92 -20.01 -8.48
C GLU A 173 3.85 -18.60 -7.85
N LEU A 174 4.17 -18.46 -6.56
CA LEU A 174 4.17 -17.17 -5.87
C LEU A 174 5.19 -16.19 -6.47
N SER A 175 6.40 -16.67 -6.76
CA SER A 175 7.44 -15.83 -7.38
C SER A 175 7.00 -15.28 -8.73
N GLN A 176 6.41 -16.12 -9.60
CA GLN A 176 5.89 -15.68 -10.88
C GLN A 176 4.75 -14.67 -10.77
N VAL A 177 3.91 -14.78 -9.72
CA VAL A 177 2.85 -13.78 -9.44
C VAL A 177 3.46 -12.43 -9.06
N VAL A 178 4.48 -12.42 -8.21
CA VAL A 178 5.19 -11.18 -7.82
C VAL A 178 5.89 -10.56 -9.03
N ASP A 179 6.55 -11.35 -9.85
CA ASP A 179 7.14 -10.91 -11.11
C ASP A 179 6.11 -10.26 -12.06
N TYR A 180 4.95 -10.90 -12.20
CA TYR A 180 3.85 -10.35 -13.01
C TYR A 180 3.35 -9.02 -12.43
N GLN A 181 3.18 -8.95 -11.11
CA GLN A 181 2.80 -7.72 -10.41
C GLN A 181 3.77 -6.59 -10.72
N GLN A 182 5.07 -6.82 -10.59
CA GLN A 182 6.12 -5.84 -10.87
C GLN A 182 6.05 -5.34 -12.31
N MET A 183 5.91 -6.23 -13.29
CA MET A 183 5.80 -5.88 -14.71
C MET A 183 4.56 -5.05 -15.06
N ARG A 184 3.54 -5.05 -14.19
CA ARG A 184 2.30 -4.29 -14.41
C ARG A 184 2.31 -2.91 -13.78
N ILE A 185 3.37 -2.54 -13.07
CA ILE A 185 3.51 -1.19 -12.52
C ILE A 185 3.93 -0.24 -13.65
N PRO A 186 3.16 0.81 -13.92
CA PRO A 186 3.56 1.83 -14.87
C PRO A 186 4.75 2.61 -14.28
N THR A 187 5.92 2.47 -14.88
CA THR A 187 7.05 3.32 -14.54
C THR A 187 7.03 4.55 -15.44
N MET A 188 7.14 5.73 -14.86
CA MET A 188 7.12 7.00 -15.61
C MET A 188 8.32 7.16 -16.56
N MET A 189 9.32 6.29 -16.42
CA MET A 189 10.53 6.28 -17.25
C MET A 189 10.74 4.92 -17.89
N LEU A 190 9.80 4.47 -18.72
CA LEU A 190 10.02 3.25 -19.49
C LEU A 190 10.74 3.55 -20.80
N PRO A 191 12.01 3.17 -20.94
CA PRO A 191 12.59 3.04 -22.25
C PRO A 191 12.38 1.66 -22.88
N GLU A 192 12.24 0.60 -22.14
CA GLU A 192 12.19 -0.74 -22.73
C GLU A 192 11.07 -1.61 -22.14
N LYS A 193 10.23 -2.15 -23.02
CA LYS A 193 9.32 -3.22 -22.68
C LYS A 193 10.15 -4.47 -22.37
N SER A 194 10.29 -4.79 -21.10
CA SER A 194 10.91 -6.04 -20.71
C SER A 194 9.95 -7.19 -21.03
N ALA A 195 10.34 -8.08 -21.93
CA ALA A 195 9.60 -9.31 -22.17
C ALA A 195 9.98 -10.34 -21.11
N LYS A 196 9.00 -10.94 -20.42
CA LYS A 196 9.23 -12.03 -19.48
C LYS A 196 8.45 -13.28 -19.90
N LEU A 197 9.12 -14.42 -19.85
CA LEU A 197 8.49 -15.72 -20.04
C LEU A 197 8.09 -16.30 -18.69
N PHE A 198 6.82 -16.62 -18.54
CA PHE A 198 6.26 -17.33 -17.41
C PHE A 198 6.11 -18.80 -17.75
N SER A 199 6.43 -19.72 -16.84
CA SER A 199 6.19 -21.15 -17.01
C SER A 199 4.72 -21.53 -16.82
N LEU A 200 3.97 -20.64 -16.15
CA LEU A 200 2.54 -20.77 -15.89
C LEU A 200 1.75 -19.81 -16.78
N ASN A 201 0.44 -20.03 -16.90
CA ASN A 201 -0.48 -19.16 -17.64
C ASN A 201 -0.84 -17.88 -16.83
N ILE A 202 0.13 -17.24 -16.20
CA ILE A 202 -0.06 -16.08 -15.32
C ILE A 202 -0.81 -14.93 -16.01
N PRO A 203 -0.42 -14.47 -17.23
CA PRO A 203 -1.14 -13.39 -17.90
C PRO A 203 -2.61 -13.73 -18.16
N GLU A 204 -2.91 -14.94 -18.68
CA GLU A 204 -4.28 -15.37 -18.95
C GLU A 204 -5.09 -15.53 -17.66
N TYR A 205 -4.46 -16.09 -16.60
CA TYR A 205 -5.09 -16.25 -15.30
C TYR A 205 -5.61 -14.91 -14.78
N PHE A 206 -4.77 -13.89 -14.71
CA PHE A 206 -5.18 -12.58 -14.19
C PHE A 206 -6.14 -11.84 -15.12
N GLN A 207 -6.00 -11.98 -16.44
CA GLN A 207 -6.93 -11.39 -17.38
C GLN A 207 -8.37 -11.91 -17.20
N LYS A 208 -8.51 -13.17 -16.82
CA LYS A 208 -9.80 -13.85 -16.68
C LYS A 208 -10.27 -13.99 -15.24
N LEU A 209 -9.45 -13.64 -14.24
CA LEU A 209 -9.71 -13.89 -12.83
C LEU A 209 -11.07 -13.35 -12.36
N PHE A 210 -11.44 -12.15 -12.80
CA PHE A 210 -12.69 -11.48 -12.45
C PHE A 210 -13.75 -11.53 -13.56
N GLY A 211 -13.50 -12.31 -14.60
CA GLY A 211 -14.41 -12.48 -15.73
C GLY A 211 -15.45 -13.58 -15.50
N PRO A 212 -16.39 -13.72 -16.42
CA PRO A 212 -17.44 -14.75 -16.32
C PRO A 212 -16.90 -16.18 -16.44
N ASN A 213 -15.72 -16.38 -16.98
CA ASN A 213 -15.10 -17.68 -17.21
C ASN A 213 -13.66 -17.68 -16.65
N PRO A 214 -13.47 -17.73 -15.32
CA PRO A 214 -12.14 -17.78 -14.74
C PRO A 214 -11.42 -19.07 -15.16
N VAL A 215 -10.12 -18.96 -15.41
CA VAL A 215 -9.27 -20.12 -15.75
C VAL A 215 -8.41 -20.49 -14.55
N PRO A 216 -8.16 -21.78 -14.31
CA PRO A 216 -7.24 -22.19 -13.25
C PRO A 216 -5.79 -21.84 -13.64
N LEU A 217 -4.99 -21.54 -12.63
CA LEU A 217 -3.55 -21.41 -12.81
C LEU A 217 -2.95 -22.80 -13.09
N LYS A 218 -2.16 -22.93 -14.16
CA LYS A 218 -1.60 -24.20 -14.63
C LYS A 218 -0.31 -23.99 -15.41
N ALA A 219 0.48 -25.06 -15.54
CA ALA A 219 1.64 -25.09 -16.41
C ALA A 219 1.22 -24.87 -17.88
N SER A 220 1.54 -23.70 -18.41
CA SER A 220 1.29 -23.30 -19.82
C SER A 220 2.11 -22.04 -20.08
N PRO A 221 3.33 -22.20 -20.62
CA PRO A 221 4.24 -21.06 -20.80
C PRO A 221 3.62 -19.93 -21.61
N GLN A 222 3.72 -18.71 -21.10
CA GLN A 222 3.22 -17.50 -21.74
C GLN A 222 4.24 -16.37 -21.60
N GLN A 223 4.36 -15.58 -22.64
CA GLN A 223 5.20 -14.38 -22.65
C GLN A 223 4.35 -13.13 -22.44
N LEU A 224 4.79 -12.27 -21.54
CA LEU A 224 4.27 -10.91 -21.39
C LEU A 224 5.29 -9.93 -21.99
N THR A 225 4.83 -8.98 -22.80
CA THR A 225 5.63 -7.91 -23.41
C THR A 225 5.09 -6.53 -23.03
#